data_a8e12268109097999a6160f01d8d00fe
#
_entry.id   a8e12268109097999a6160f01d8d00fe
#
_cell.length_a   1.000
_cell.length_b   1.000
_cell.length_c   1.000
_cell.angle_alpha   90.00
_cell.angle_beta   90.00
_cell.angle_gamma   90.00
#
_symmetry.space_group_name_H-M   'P 1'
#
loop_
_entity.id
_entity.type
_entity.pdbx_description
1 polymer ?
#
loop_
_entity_poly.entity_id
_entity_poly.type
_entity_poly.pdbx_seq_one_letter_code
_entity_poly.pdbx_strand_id
1 'polypeptide(L)'
;DLASITYSGAMNWSRSDTKTSFESLMGDASNAGIKWFYAEDDELTMGILEALDGGGIDEGTKEAFLANQPVISGCGGLDELYAVMRGETYTDISEQLGGLVSVTYSPAMIQTAIQDMVDYLDGKEVTQDHVIACENVTAENVEEYPSF
;
A
#
# COMPACT_ATOMS: atom_id res chain seq x y z
N ASP A 1 -15.94 9.35 19.06
CA ASP A 1 -14.66 10.07 19.02
C ASP A 1 -14.04 9.86 17.66
N LEU A 2 -13.61 10.95 17.03
CA LEU A 2 -12.86 10.87 15.76
C LEU A 2 -11.44 10.39 16.09
N ALA A 3 -10.94 9.43 15.30
CA ALA A 3 -9.55 9.02 15.38
C ALA A 3 -8.63 10.23 15.15
N SER A 4 -7.53 10.32 15.88
CA SER A 4 -6.50 11.30 15.58
C SER A 4 -5.76 10.84 14.32
N ILE A 5 -5.61 11.74 13.34
CA ILE A 5 -4.88 11.48 12.10
C ILE A 5 -3.57 12.26 12.17
N THR A 6 -2.46 11.57 11.95
CA THR A 6 -1.14 12.17 11.81
C THR A 6 -0.66 12.02 10.38
N TYR A 7 -0.24 13.10 9.76
CA TYR A 7 0.35 13.10 8.43
C TYR A 7 1.87 13.11 8.55
N SER A 8 2.54 12.08 8.02
CA SER A 8 4.00 11.92 8.11
C SER A 8 4.79 12.65 7.01
N GLY A 9 4.09 13.21 6.02
CA GLY A 9 4.72 13.93 4.91
C GLY A 9 4.61 13.20 3.56
N ALA A 10 5.00 13.88 2.50
CA ALA A 10 5.04 13.31 1.15
C ALA A 10 6.32 12.47 0.99
N MET A 11 6.17 11.22 0.57
CA MET A 11 7.27 10.29 0.32
C MET A 11 7.62 10.17 -1.17
N ASN A 12 6.96 10.92 -2.05
CA ASN A 12 7.20 10.97 -3.50
C ASN A 12 7.28 9.58 -4.16
N TRP A 13 6.41 8.65 -3.74
CA TRP A 13 6.40 7.23 -4.17
C TRP A 13 7.73 6.50 -3.89
N SER A 14 8.53 7.01 -2.96
CA SER A 14 9.84 6.45 -2.64
C SER A 14 9.75 5.44 -1.49
N ARG A 15 10.02 4.18 -1.80
CA ARG A 15 10.12 3.08 -0.83
C ARG A 15 11.17 3.38 0.25
N SER A 16 12.36 3.84 -0.15
CA SER A 16 13.46 4.15 0.77
C SER A 16 13.15 5.33 1.70
N ASP A 17 12.44 6.37 1.20
CA ASP A 17 12.08 7.51 2.03
C ASP A 17 10.99 7.10 3.03
N THR A 18 10.04 6.27 2.62
CA THR A 18 9.03 5.70 3.51
C THR A 18 9.67 4.84 4.60
N LYS A 19 10.60 3.95 4.23
CA LYS A 19 11.36 3.17 5.19
C LYS A 19 12.01 4.05 6.25
N THR A 20 12.77 5.05 5.83
CA THR A 20 13.46 5.99 6.72
C THR A 20 12.48 6.76 7.60
N SER A 21 11.37 7.23 7.03
CA SER A 21 10.34 7.96 7.76
C SER A 21 9.65 7.09 8.81
N PHE A 22 9.33 5.83 8.45
CA PHE A 22 8.71 4.88 9.36
C PHE A 22 9.66 4.47 10.50
N GLU A 23 10.93 4.20 10.21
CA GLU A 23 11.96 3.95 11.23
C GLU A 23 12.07 5.14 12.19
N SER A 24 12.06 6.38 11.66
CA SER A 24 12.06 7.59 12.49
C SER A 24 10.82 7.73 13.35
N LEU A 25 9.64 7.40 12.81
CA LEU A 25 8.37 7.41 13.55
C LEU A 25 8.43 6.41 14.72
N MET A 26 8.91 5.20 14.47
CA MET A 26 9.05 4.14 15.47
C MET A 26 10.21 4.39 16.45
N GLY A 27 11.04 5.38 16.21
CA GLY A 27 12.04 5.88 17.18
C GLY A 27 11.41 6.41 18.47
N ASP A 28 10.11 6.80 18.43
CA ASP A 28 9.30 7.04 19.61
C ASP A 28 8.41 5.82 19.87
N ALA A 29 8.75 5.03 20.90
CA ALA A 29 8.03 3.79 21.24
C ALA A 29 6.52 4.00 21.54
N SER A 30 6.06 5.22 21.85
CA SER A 30 4.65 5.51 22.03
C SER A 30 3.84 5.34 20.75
N ASN A 31 4.49 5.44 19.59
CA ASN A 31 3.89 5.24 18.27
C ASN A 31 3.60 3.77 17.94
N ALA A 32 4.14 2.80 18.69
CA ALA A 32 3.82 1.39 18.54
C ALA A 32 2.32 1.08 18.74
N GLY A 33 1.57 1.98 19.37
CA GLY A 33 0.12 1.88 19.53
C GLY A 33 -0.71 2.30 18.31
N ILE A 34 -0.09 2.81 17.24
CA ILE A 34 -0.82 3.21 16.02
C ILE A 34 -1.32 1.96 15.30
N LYS A 35 -2.61 1.92 15.01
CA LYS A 35 -3.28 0.74 14.40
C LYS A 35 -3.48 0.82 12.91
N TRP A 36 -3.51 2.01 12.34
CA TRP A 36 -3.92 2.21 10.96
C TRP A 36 -2.88 3.02 10.23
N PHE A 37 -2.34 2.44 9.16
CA PHE A 37 -1.43 3.12 8.25
C PHE A 37 -2.07 3.17 6.87
N TYR A 38 -2.30 4.38 6.40
CA TYR A 38 -2.75 4.63 5.04
C TYR A 38 -1.56 5.11 4.21
N ALA A 39 -1.12 4.26 3.31
CA ALA A 39 -0.15 4.59 2.28
C ALA A 39 -0.88 4.81 0.96
N GLU A 40 -0.53 5.88 0.25
CA GLU A 40 -1.21 6.24 -1.01
C GLU A 40 -0.67 5.44 -2.22
N ASP A 41 0.24 4.48 -1.97
CA ASP A 41 0.86 3.66 -2.99
C ASP A 41 1.44 2.37 -2.39
N ASP A 42 1.50 1.28 -3.16
CA ASP A 42 2.04 -0.01 -2.71
C ASP A 42 3.56 0.04 -2.46
N GLU A 43 4.31 0.89 -3.17
CA GLU A 43 5.73 1.12 -2.88
C GLU A 43 5.95 1.68 -1.47
N LEU A 44 5.05 2.54 -1.00
CA LEU A 44 5.12 3.07 0.36
C LEU A 44 4.80 1.97 1.39
N THR A 45 3.84 1.10 1.08
CA THR A 45 3.53 -0.07 1.91
C THR A 45 4.74 -1.01 2.00
N MET A 46 5.41 -1.28 0.89
CA MET A 46 6.65 -2.06 0.88
C MET A 46 7.75 -1.40 1.71
N GLY A 47 7.87 -0.07 1.69
CA GLY A 47 8.80 0.67 2.54
C GLY A 47 8.57 0.45 4.03
N ILE A 48 7.31 0.36 4.47
CA ILE A 48 6.96 0.01 5.86
C ILE A 48 7.37 -1.43 6.17
N LEU A 49 7.09 -2.39 5.28
CA LEU A 49 7.47 -3.79 5.48
C LEU A 49 8.98 -3.95 5.53
N GLU A 50 9.74 -3.29 4.66
CA GLU A 50 11.20 -3.29 4.70
C GLU A 50 11.78 -2.66 5.98
N ALA A 51 11.11 -1.66 6.57
CA ALA A 51 11.52 -1.09 7.84
C ALA A 51 11.31 -2.10 8.99
N LEU A 52 10.20 -2.83 8.97
CA LEU A 52 9.89 -3.88 9.95
C LEU A 52 10.82 -5.08 9.82
N ASP A 53 11.22 -5.45 8.60
CA ASP A 53 12.18 -6.54 8.37
C ASP A 53 13.62 -6.13 8.70
N GLY A 54 13.93 -4.84 8.61
CA GLY A 54 15.24 -4.28 8.88
C GLY A 54 15.56 -4.12 10.35
N GLY A 55 16.82 -3.75 10.63
CA GLY A 55 17.32 -3.48 11.99
C GLY A 55 17.26 -2.01 12.41
N GLY A 56 16.48 -1.16 11.71
CA GLY A 56 16.39 0.28 12.00
C GLY A 56 15.43 0.64 13.13
N ILE A 57 14.59 -0.32 13.57
CA ILE A 57 13.64 -0.14 14.67
C ILE A 57 14.10 -0.96 15.87
N ASP A 58 14.00 -0.39 17.07
CA ASP A 58 14.25 -1.14 18.31
C ASP A 58 13.33 -2.36 18.39
N GLU A 59 13.88 -3.53 18.74
CA GLU A 59 13.16 -4.81 18.70
C GLU A 59 11.94 -4.80 19.62
N GLY A 60 12.04 -4.21 20.80
CA GLY A 60 10.91 -4.11 21.73
C GLY A 60 9.78 -3.22 21.20
N THR A 61 10.12 -2.16 20.45
CA THR A 61 9.16 -1.29 19.77
C THR A 61 8.49 -2.02 18.62
N LYS A 62 9.25 -2.78 17.83
CA LYS A 62 8.73 -3.61 16.73
C LYS A 62 7.80 -4.69 17.25
N GLU A 63 8.18 -5.43 18.30
CA GLU A 63 7.34 -6.45 18.92
C GLU A 63 6.03 -5.84 19.44
N ALA A 64 6.08 -4.68 20.12
CA ALA A 64 4.90 -3.99 20.61
C ALA A 64 3.97 -3.51 19.48
N PHE A 65 4.55 -3.02 18.38
CA PHE A 65 3.82 -2.62 17.18
C PHE A 65 3.09 -3.81 16.53
N LEU A 66 3.77 -4.92 16.30
CA LEU A 66 3.19 -6.12 15.69
C LEU A 66 2.14 -6.76 16.62
N ALA A 67 2.38 -6.80 17.94
CA ALA A 67 1.39 -7.28 18.92
C ALA A 67 0.09 -6.46 18.92
N ASN A 68 0.13 -5.20 18.49
CA ASN A 68 -1.04 -4.35 18.31
C ASN A 68 -1.86 -4.69 17.05
N GLN A 69 -1.35 -5.60 16.20
CA GLN A 69 -1.98 -6.03 14.94
C GLN A 69 -2.38 -4.84 14.05
N PRO A 70 -1.42 -4.04 13.57
CA PRO A 70 -1.72 -2.91 12.73
C PRO A 70 -2.28 -3.32 11.37
N VAL A 71 -3.10 -2.47 10.78
CA VAL A 71 -3.58 -2.61 9.40
C VAL A 71 -2.84 -1.59 8.53
N ILE A 72 -2.30 -2.05 7.40
CA ILE A 72 -1.58 -1.23 6.45
C ILE A 72 -2.30 -1.31 5.10
N SER A 73 -2.60 -0.16 4.53
CA SER A 73 -3.21 -0.10 3.20
C SER A 73 -2.29 0.59 2.21
N GLY A 74 -2.31 0.10 0.98
CA GLY A 74 -1.66 0.67 -0.19
C GLY A 74 -2.64 0.87 -1.33
N CYS A 75 -2.12 1.18 -2.49
CA CYS A 75 -2.85 1.34 -3.73
C CYS A 75 -1.92 1.03 -4.91
N GLY A 76 -2.39 0.26 -5.87
CA GLY A 76 -1.59 0.00 -7.06
C GLY A 76 -1.86 -1.37 -7.67
N GLY A 77 -1.46 -2.41 -7.03
CA GLY A 77 -1.43 -3.77 -7.54
C GLY A 77 -0.01 -4.24 -7.83
N LEU A 78 0.95 -3.77 -7.02
CA LEU A 78 2.36 -4.13 -7.12
C LEU A 78 2.55 -5.63 -6.87
N ASP A 79 3.25 -6.32 -7.78
CA ASP A 79 3.46 -7.78 -7.69
C ASP A 79 4.19 -8.19 -6.40
N GLU A 80 5.16 -7.40 -5.95
CA GLU A 80 5.86 -7.67 -4.69
C GLU A 80 4.93 -7.62 -3.48
N LEU A 81 3.98 -6.67 -3.42
CA LEU A 81 3.01 -6.60 -2.34
C LEU A 81 2.01 -7.77 -2.41
N TYR A 82 1.62 -8.16 -3.62
CA TYR A 82 0.77 -9.33 -3.81
C TYR A 82 1.48 -10.63 -3.42
N ALA A 83 2.80 -10.73 -3.65
CA ALA A 83 3.61 -11.86 -3.15
C ALA A 83 3.60 -11.94 -1.60
N VAL A 84 3.62 -10.79 -0.91
CA VAL A 84 3.44 -10.75 0.56
C VAL A 84 2.05 -11.26 0.96
N MET A 85 0.99 -10.81 0.26
CA MET A 85 -0.38 -11.24 0.53
C MET A 85 -0.59 -12.75 0.27
N ARG A 86 0.12 -13.32 -0.72
CA ARG A 86 0.15 -14.76 -1.00
C ARG A 86 0.98 -15.57 0.02
N GLY A 87 1.68 -14.90 0.93
CA GLY A 87 2.55 -15.57 1.92
C GLY A 87 3.87 -16.09 1.32
N GLU A 88 4.35 -15.49 0.25
CA GLU A 88 5.60 -15.89 -0.43
C GLU A 88 6.82 -15.16 0.17
N THR A 89 6.63 -13.95 0.68
CA THR A 89 7.68 -13.10 1.27
C THR A 89 7.17 -12.39 2.51
N TYR A 90 8.07 -11.93 3.38
CA TYR A 90 7.75 -11.20 4.63
C TYR A 90 6.73 -11.93 5.54
N THR A 91 6.69 -13.26 5.50
CA THR A 91 5.69 -14.06 6.23
C THR A 91 5.73 -13.82 7.73
N ASP A 92 6.93 -13.71 8.31
CA ASP A 92 7.13 -13.48 9.74
C ASP A 92 6.54 -12.14 10.21
N ILE A 93 6.34 -11.20 9.29
CA ILE A 93 5.74 -9.89 9.56
C ILE A 93 4.25 -9.90 9.20
N SER A 94 3.92 -10.34 7.98
CA SER A 94 2.56 -10.26 7.45
C SER A 94 1.55 -11.06 8.26
N GLU A 95 1.94 -12.21 8.82
CA GLU A 95 1.11 -13.03 9.71
C GLU A 95 0.78 -12.35 11.04
N GLN A 96 1.54 -11.36 11.45
CA GLN A 96 1.33 -10.60 12.67
C GLN A 96 0.53 -9.29 12.44
N LEU A 97 0.31 -8.90 11.17
CA LEU A 97 -0.52 -7.75 10.86
C LEU A 97 -2.00 -8.06 11.08
N GLY A 98 -2.78 -7.06 11.47
CA GLY A 98 -4.23 -7.15 11.52
C GLY A 98 -4.88 -7.13 10.13
N GLY A 99 -4.13 -6.67 9.12
CA GLY A 99 -4.53 -6.71 7.72
C GLY A 99 -3.54 -5.98 6.82
N LEU A 100 -3.48 -6.46 5.58
CA LEU A 100 -2.75 -5.84 4.49
C LEU A 100 -3.71 -5.69 3.31
N VAL A 101 -3.84 -4.48 2.79
CA VAL A 101 -4.82 -4.14 1.75
C VAL A 101 -4.14 -3.35 0.65
N SER A 102 -4.38 -3.70 -0.61
CA SER A 102 -4.09 -2.85 -1.77
C SER A 102 -5.39 -2.50 -2.47
N VAL A 103 -5.55 -1.24 -2.85
CA VAL A 103 -6.70 -0.81 -3.66
C VAL A 103 -6.30 -0.89 -5.13
N THR A 104 -7.13 -1.52 -5.96
CA THR A 104 -6.81 -1.68 -7.38
C THR A 104 -6.64 -0.35 -8.09
N TYR A 105 -5.55 -0.25 -8.84
CA TYR A 105 -5.25 0.86 -9.72
C TYR A 105 -4.58 0.31 -10.98
N SER A 106 -5.39 -0.08 -11.95
CA SER A 106 -4.85 -0.77 -13.14
C SER A 106 -4.12 0.18 -14.08
N PRO A 107 -2.85 -0.07 -14.42
CA PRO A 107 -2.14 0.68 -15.46
C PRO A 107 -2.79 0.51 -16.85
N ALA A 108 -3.66 -0.48 -17.04
CA ALA A 108 -4.42 -0.67 -18.28
C ALA A 108 -5.40 0.49 -18.59
N MET A 109 -5.65 1.39 -17.64
CA MET A 109 -6.40 2.64 -17.88
C MET A 109 -5.83 3.46 -19.03
N ILE A 110 -4.52 3.42 -19.26
CA ILE A 110 -3.89 4.11 -20.39
C ILE A 110 -4.40 3.60 -21.74
N GLN A 111 -4.79 2.33 -21.85
CA GLN A 111 -5.34 1.77 -23.09
C GLN A 111 -6.68 2.42 -23.44
N THR A 112 -7.55 2.63 -22.45
CA THR A 112 -8.81 3.36 -22.62
C THR A 112 -8.55 4.79 -23.06
N ALA A 113 -7.63 5.51 -22.40
CA ALA A 113 -7.29 6.88 -22.77
C ALA A 113 -6.72 6.99 -24.20
N ILE A 114 -5.89 6.02 -24.63
CA ILE A 114 -5.36 5.98 -25.99
C ILE A 114 -6.49 5.71 -26.99
N GLN A 115 -7.40 4.77 -26.69
CA GLN A 115 -8.51 4.46 -27.57
C GLN A 115 -9.46 5.66 -27.74
N ASP A 116 -9.76 6.35 -26.64
CA ASP A 116 -10.58 7.58 -26.71
C ASP A 116 -9.91 8.66 -27.55
N MET A 117 -8.60 8.81 -27.45
CA MET A 117 -7.86 9.78 -28.27
C MET A 117 -7.95 9.42 -29.77
N VAL A 118 -7.81 8.13 -30.11
CA VAL A 118 -7.95 7.65 -31.48
C VAL A 118 -9.36 7.91 -32.00
N ASP A 119 -10.38 7.57 -31.21
CA ASP A 119 -11.78 7.73 -31.58
C ASP A 119 -12.14 9.22 -31.73
N TYR A 120 -11.64 10.09 -30.87
CA TYR A 120 -11.78 11.54 -30.99
C TYR A 120 -11.15 12.08 -32.29
N LEU A 121 -9.93 11.64 -32.62
CA LEU A 121 -9.26 12.05 -33.86
C LEU A 121 -9.96 11.54 -35.13
N ASP A 122 -10.64 10.40 -35.03
CA ASP A 122 -11.49 9.84 -36.09
C ASP A 122 -12.87 10.53 -36.19
N GLY A 123 -13.14 11.53 -35.35
CA GLY A 123 -14.40 12.26 -35.33
C GLY A 123 -15.57 11.50 -34.70
N LYS A 124 -15.30 10.46 -33.92
CA LYS A 124 -16.32 9.74 -33.16
C LYS A 124 -16.64 10.47 -31.84
N GLU A 125 -17.82 10.20 -31.31
CA GLU A 125 -18.14 10.62 -29.94
C GLU A 125 -17.33 9.75 -28.94
N VAL A 126 -16.71 10.43 -27.96
CA VAL A 126 -16.01 9.79 -26.85
C VAL A 126 -16.69 10.13 -25.53
N THR A 127 -16.65 9.19 -24.59
CA THR A 127 -17.14 9.42 -23.23
C THR A 127 -16.20 10.38 -22.54
N GLN A 128 -16.73 11.48 -21.98
CA GLN A 128 -15.91 12.50 -21.32
C GLN A 128 -15.39 12.03 -19.97
N ASP A 129 -16.19 11.28 -19.22
CA ASP A 129 -15.90 10.84 -17.86
C ASP A 129 -15.92 9.30 -17.79
N HIS A 130 -14.78 8.70 -17.50
CA HIS A 130 -14.67 7.27 -17.22
C HIS A 130 -14.56 7.05 -15.71
N VAL A 131 -15.55 6.39 -15.13
CA VAL A 131 -15.50 5.95 -13.74
C VAL A 131 -15.02 4.50 -13.70
N ILE A 132 -13.81 4.31 -13.20
CA ILE A 132 -13.22 2.98 -13.04
C ILE A 132 -13.44 2.55 -11.59
N ALA A 133 -14.11 1.40 -11.40
CA ALA A 133 -14.32 0.84 -10.08
C ALA A 133 -12.97 0.41 -9.48
N CYS A 134 -12.76 0.77 -8.22
CA CYS A 134 -11.63 0.29 -7.43
C CYS A 134 -12.12 -0.78 -6.47
N GLU A 135 -11.31 -1.80 -6.25
CA GLU A 135 -11.62 -2.93 -5.38
C GLU A 135 -10.48 -3.14 -4.38
N ASN A 136 -10.82 -3.66 -3.21
CA ASN A 136 -9.84 -4.00 -2.20
C ASN A 136 -9.28 -5.39 -2.46
N VAL A 137 -7.97 -5.48 -2.54
CA VAL A 137 -7.23 -6.74 -2.64
C VAL A 137 -6.60 -7.04 -1.28
N THR A 138 -6.77 -8.25 -0.81
CA THR A 138 -6.27 -8.78 0.46
C THR A 138 -5.73 -10.19 0.24
N ALA A 139 -5.16 -10.80 1.26
CA ALA A 139 -4.73 -12.19 1.19
C ALA A 139 -5.88 -13.18 0.82
N GLU A 140 -7.14 -12.82 1.05
CA GLU A 140 -8.28 -13.70 0.77
C GLU A 140 -8.63 -13.78 -0.72
N ASN A 141 -8.31 -12.74 -1.51
CA ASN A 141 -8.72 -12.63 -2.91
C ASN A 141 -7.59 -12.25 -3.88
N VAL A 142 -6.35 -12.14 -3.41
CA VAL A 142 -5.21 -11.69 -4.23
C VAL A 142 -4.99 -12.52 -5.50
N GLU A 143 -5.35 -13.79 -5.48
CA GLU A 143 -5.24 -14.69 -6.64
C GLU A 143 -6.21 -14.34 -7.79
N GLU A 144 -7.22 -13.53 -7.53
CA GLU A 144 -8.22 -13.12 -8.51
C GLU A 144 -7.80 -11.86 -9.29
N TYR A 145 -6.73 -11.19 -8.85
CA TYR A 145 -6.31 -9.89 -9.38
C TYR A 145 -4.94 -9.98 -10.08
N PRO A 146 -4.82 -9.36 -11.28
CA PRO A 146 -3.52 -9.22 -11.91
C PRO A 146 -2.64 -8.22 -11.13
N SER A 147 -1.35 -8.50 -11.05
CA SER A 147 -0.31 -7.62 -10.54
C SER A 147 0.60 -7.09 -11.66
N PHE A 148 1.45 -6.11 -11.39
CA PHE A 148 2.41 -5.54 -12.34
C PHE A 148 3.73 -5.13 -11.67
#